data_fa42e0b9664f350770fcd72828d5acc4
#
_entry.id   fa42e0b9664f350770fcd72828d5acc4
#
_cell.length_a   1.000
_cell.length_b   1.000
_cell.length_c   1.000
_cell.angle_alpha   90.00
_cell.angle_beta   90.00
_cell.angle_gamma   90.00
#
_symmetry.space_group_name_H-M   'P 1'
#
loop_
_entity.id
_entity.type
_entity.pdbx_description
1 polymer ?
#
loop_
_entity_poly.entity_id
_entity_poly.type
_entity_poly.pdbx_seq_one_letter_code
_entity_poly.pdbx_strand_id
1 'polypeptide(L)'
;MDRQIIDLNKPDTEIITKNKYTLTDNEMKLFQLLQTISNNVYKSIGPGLSEAIYHNGIEADLRNANIEYDTEFPISIKHNDRIVGFCRGDILIDGKNINCPGKYIIELKAIRSLKIEHVSQIKAYLRHSNMNIGFLINFPYPDGSITEVLIIHQKDGHIPLK
;
A
#
# COMPACT_ATOMS: atom_id res chain seq x y z
N MET A 1 2.08 18.82 -2.47
CA MET A 1 1.77 17.92 -1.35
C MET A 1 2.98 17.04 -1.08
N ASP A 2 3.46 17.12 0.12
CA ASP A 2 4.67 16.42 0.50
C ASP A 2 4.44 14.93 0.66
N ARG A 3 5.30 14.13 0.09
CA ARG A 3 5.24 12.68 0.25
C ARG A 3 6.01 12.26 1.46
N GLN A 4 5.45 11.32 2.13
CA GLN A 4 6.11 10.66 3.23
C GLN A 4 7.05 9.60 2.68
N ILE A 5 8.34 9.77 2.93
CA ILE A 5 9.36 8.77 2.65
C ILE A 5 9.85 8.25 4.00
N ILE A 6 9.86 6.94 4.13
CA ILE A 6 10.42 6.30 5.33
C ILE A 6 11.93 6.40 5.27
N ASP A 7 12.54 7.02 6.28
CA ASP A 7 13.99 6.94 6.48
C ASP A 7 14.33 5.62 7.17
N LEU A 8 14.89 4.76 6.39
CA LEU A 8 15.14 3.37 6.76
C LEU A 8 16.43 3.17 7.56
N ASN A 9 17.15 4.25 7.81
CA ASN A 9 18.37 4.20 8.61
C ASN A 9 18.12 4.45 10.11
N LYS A 10 16.88 4.78 10.47
CA LYS A 10 16.51 4.96 11.86
C LYS A 10 15.71 3.76 12.35
N PRO A 11 16.01 3.24 13.53
CA PRO A 11 15.28 2.10 14.10
C PRO A 11 13.81 2.41 14.39
N ASP A 12 13.48 3.67 14.58
CA ASP A 12 12.11 4.14 14.68
C ASP A 12 11.82 4.97 13.43
N THR A 13 10.98 4.46 12.56
CA THR A 13 10.68 5.03 11.25
C THR A 13 10.26 6.51 11.36
N GLU A 14 11.17 7.43 11.12
CA GLU A 14 10.78 8.79 10.80
C GLU A 14 10.27 8.82 9.37
N ILE A 15 9.06 9.25 9.21
CA ILE A 15 8.49 9.51 7.90
C ILE A 15 9.08 10.84 7.40
N ILE A 16 9.95 10.75 6.40
CA ILE A 16 10.54 11.93 5.78
C ILE A 16 9.68 12.35 4.60
N THR A 17 9.26 13.57 4.62
CA THR A 17 8.52 14.19 3.53
C THR A 17 9.50 14.71 2.47
N LYS A 18 9.49 14.12 1.27
CA LYS A 18 10.27 14.60 0.13
C LYS A 18 9.42 14.65 -1.13
N ASN A 19 9.42 15.81 -1.78
CA ASN A 19 8.80 15.99 -3.09
C ASN A 19 9.68 15.42 -4.20
N LYS A 20 9.51 14.15 -4.54
CA LYS A 20 10.24 13.55 -5.66
C LYS A 20 9.44 13.39 -6.94
N TYR A 21 8.13 13.35 -6.88
CA TYR A 21 7.25 13.44 -8.03
C TYR A 21 5.89 14.01 -7.63
N THR A 22 5.15 14.59 -8.55
CA THR A 22 3.83 15.12 -8.28
C THR A 22 2.78 14.05 -8.51
N LEU A 23 1.90 13.84 -7.54
CA LEU A 23 0.75 12.97 -7.71
C LEU A 23 -0.20 13.53 -8.76
N THR A 24 -0.76 12.67 -9.59
CA THR A 24 -1.91 13.04 -10.42
C THR A 24 -3.14 13.27 -9.53
N ASP A 25 -4.14 13.99 -10.05
CA ASP A 25 -5.39 14.20 -9.32
C ASP A 25 -6.08 12.88 -8.94
N ASN A 26 -6.04 11.91 -9.84
CA ASN A 26 -6.61 10.58 -9.60
C ASN A 26 -5.86 9.81 -8.52
N GLU A 27 -4.53 9.83 -8.58
CA GLU A 27 -3.70 9.21 -7.54
C GLU A 27 -3.95 9.85 -6.16
N MET A 28 -4.12 11.16 -6.13
CA MET A 28 -4.43 11.89 -4.91
C MET A 28 -5.80 11.50 -4.34
N LYS A 29 -6.81 11.40 -5.19
CA LYS A 29 -8.16 10.97 -4.77
C LYS A 29 -8.14 9.56 -4.20
N LEU A 30 -7.43 8.65 -4.86
CA LEU A 30 -7.30 7.27 -4.37
C LEU A 30 -6.54 7.21 -3.04
N PHE A 31 -5.46 7.97 -2.91
CA PHE A 31 -4.71 8.08 -1.65
C PHE A 31 -5.60 8.56 -0.51
N GLN A 32 -6.37 9.64 -0.71
CA GLN A 32 -7.29 10.18 0.28
C GLN A 32 -8.40 9.20 0.64
N LEU A 33 -8.94 8.49 -0.35
CA LEU A 33 -9.94 7.46 -0.14
C LEU A 33 -9.39 6.32 0.72
N LEU A 34 -8.19 5.85 0.42
CA LEU A 34 -7.54 4.78 1.19
C LEU A 34 -7.19 5.22 2.61
N GLN A 35 -6.77 6.47 2.80
CA GLN A 35 -6.59 7.03 4.15
C GLN A 35 -7.90 7.03 4.93
N THR A 36 -8.98 7.46 4.32
CA THR A 36 -10.30 7.50 4.95
C THR A 36 -10.77 6.09 5.31
N ILE A 37 -10.73 5.15 4.38
CA ILE A 37 -11.14 3.76 4.60
C ILE A 37 -10.30 3.13 5.72
N SER A 38 -8.98 3.22 5.62
CA SER A 38 -8.09 2.58 6.60
C SER A 38 -8.23 3.18 7.99
N ASN A 39 -8.37 4.49 8.10
CA ASN A 39 -8.60 5.15 9.38
C ASN A 39 -9.97 4.79 9.99
N ASN A 40 -11.00 4.66 9.17
CA ASN A 40 -12.32 4.22 9.64
C ASN A 40 -12.26 2.80 10.20
N VAL A 41 -11.61 1.88 9.49
CA VAL A 41 -11.40 0.51 9.96
C VAL A 41 -10.61 0.50 11.27
N TYR A 42 -9.50 1.22 11.32
CA TYR A 42 -8.64 1.27 12.50
C TYR A 42 -9.33 1.87 13.71
N LYS A 43 -10.08 2.95 13.52
CA LYS A 43 -10.86 3.61 14.58
C LYS A 43 -11.97 2.70 15.10
N SER A 44 -12.62 1.94 14.21
CA SER A 44 -13.72 1.03 14.57
C SER A 44 -13.23 -0.21 15.33
N ILE A 45 -12.12 -0.80 14.87
CA ILE A 45 -11.63 -2.09 15.38
C ILE A 45 -10.60 -1.89 16.50
N GLY A 46 -9.78 -0.85 16.42
CA GLY A 46 -8.71 -0.57 17.36
C GLY A 46 -7.38 -1.27 17.02
N PRO A 47 -6.31 -0.91 17.75
CA PRO A 47 -4.98 -1.49 17.53
C PRO A 47 -4.83 -2.88 18.14
N GLY A 48 -3.75 -3.57 17.74
CA GLY A 48 -3.31 -4.81 18.40
C GLY A 48 -3.92 -6.10 17.85
N LEU A 49 -4.63 -6.03 16.73
CA LEU A 49 -5.22 -7.20 16.10
C LEU A 49 -4.35 -7.72 14.95
N SER A 50 -4.68 -8.91 14.44
CA SER A 50 -3.96 -9.49 13.33
C SER A 50 -4.23 -8.74 12.02
N GLU A 51 -3.26 -8.79 11.11
CA GLU A 51 -3.36 -8.22 9.78
C GLU A 51 -4.60 -8.71 9.03
N ALA A 52 -4.96 -10.00 9.17
CA ALA A 52 -6.14 -10.59 8.54
C ALA A 52 -7.45 -9.89 8.94
N ILE A 53 -7.56 -9.44 10.18
CA ILE A 53 -8.76 -8.73 10.66
C ILE A 53 -8.88 -7.37 10.00
N TYR A 54 -7.79 -6.62 9.91
CA TYR A 54 -7.78 -5.32 9.21
C TYR A 54 -8.04 -5.50 7.71
N HIS A 55 -7.48 -6.55 7.10
CA HIS A 55 -7.75 -6.91 5.71
C HIS A 55 -9.25 -7.09 5.47
N ASN A 56 -9.92 -7.87 6.30
CA ASN A 56 -11.36 -8.09 6.20
C ASN A 56 -12.16 -6.78 6.40
N GLY A 57 -11.70 -5.91 7.27
CA GLY A 57 -12.30 -4.59 7.48
C GLY A 57 -12.19 -3.69 6.23
N ILE A 58 -11.00 -3.66 5.62
CA ILE A 58 -10.79 -2.92 4.36
C ILE A 58 -11.69 -3.47 3.26
N GLU A 59 -11.79 -4.79 3.10
CA GLU A 59 -12.67 -5.40 2.11
C GLU A 59 -14.15 -5.00 2.31
N ALA A 60 -14.61 -4.98 3.57
CA ALA A 60 -15.97 -4.56 3.87
C ALA A 60 -16.25 -3.14 3.41
N ASP A 61 -15.32 -2.21 3.67
CA ASP A 61 -15.46 -0.81 3.26
C ASP A 61 -15.32 -0.64 1.74
N LEU A 62 -14.46 -1.41 1.08
CA LEU A 62 -14.37 -1.40 -0.39
C LEU A 62 -15.69 -1.84 -1.03
N ARG A 63 -16.32 -2.88 -0.50
CA ARG A 63 -17.64 -3.32 -0.99
C ARG A 63 -18.70 -2.25 -0.78
N ASN A 64 -18.74 -1.63 0.40
CA ASN A 64 -19.68 -0.56 0.70
C ASN A 64 -19.50 0.66 -0.21
N ALA A 65 -18.28 0.94 -0.63
CA ALA A 65 -17.95 2.02 -1.56
C ALA A 65 -18.14 1.64 -3.04
N ASN A 66 -18.59 0.42 -3.33
CA ASN A 66 -18.74 -0.11 -4.69
C ASN A 66 -17.42 -0.08 -5.48
N ILE A 67 -16.32 -0.38 -4.83
CA ILE A 67 -15.00 -0.49 -5.44
C ILE A 67 -14.74 -1.95 -5.77
N GLU A 68 -14.40 -2.22 -7.01
CA GLU A 68 -14.01 -3.57 -7.43
C GLU A 68 -12.60 -3.89 -6.95
N TYR A 69 -12.42 -5.10 -6.47
CA TYR A 69 -11.11 -5.57 -6.00
C TYR A 69 -11.00 -7.09 -6.07
N ASP A 70 -9.75 -7.55 -6.13
CA ASP A 70 -9.37 -8.95 -5.91
C ASP A 70 -8.53 -9.05 -4.65
N THR A 71 -8.60 -10.17 -3.97
CA THR A 71 -7.78 -10.45 -2.78
C THR A 71 -6.81 -11.58 -3.04
N GLU A 72 -5.68 -11.54 -2.36
CA GLU A 72 -4.66 -12.58 -2.44
C GLU A 72 -4.33 -12.97 -3.89
N PHE A 73 -4.19 -11.96 -4.74
CA PHE A 73 -3.99 -12.15 -6.16
C PHE A 73 -2.55 -12.59 -6.48
N PRO A 74 -2.38 -13.52 -7.45
CA PRO A 74 -1.06 -13.99 -7.82
C PRO A 74 -0.32 -12.99 -8.70
N ILE A 75 0.98 -12.86 -8.46
CA ILE A 75 1.91 -12.08 -9.28
C ILE A 75 2.94 -13.05 -9.84
N SER A 76 2.95 -13.24 -11.16
CA SER A 76 3.91 -14.12 -11.82
C SER A 76 5.31 -13.52 -11.83
N ILE A 77 6.29 -14.27 -11.38
CA ILE A 77 7.70 -13.90 -11.47
C ILE A 77 8.31 -14.63 -12.65
N LYS A 78 8.88 -13.88 -13.58
CA LYS A 78 9.48 -14.40 -14.81
C LYS A 78 10.99 -14.20 -14.84
N HIS A 79 11.68 -15.17 -15.41
CA HIS A 79 13.08 -15.12 -15.77
C HIS A 79 13.24 -15.73 -17.16
N ASN A 80 13.86 -15.00 -18.10
CA ASN A 80 13.99 -15.42 -19.51
C ASN A 80 12.63 -15.90 -20.10
N ASP A 81 11.59 -15.09 -19.92
CA ASP A 81 10.22 -15.34 -20.40
C ASP A 81 9.53 -16.59 -19.83
N ARG A 82 10.14 -17.23 -18.83
CA ARG A 82 9.57 -18.38 -18.14
C ARG A 82 9.13 -17.99 -16.74
N ILE A 83 7.97 -18.48 -16.33
CA ILE A 83 7.50 -18.32 -14.95
C ILE A 83 8.38 -19.18 -14.05
N VAL A 84 9.05 -18.56 -13.10
CA VAL A 84 9.92 -19.22 -12.11
C VAL A 84 9.30 -19.26 -10.73
N GLY A 85 8.18 -18.57 -10.52
CA GLY A 85 7.45 -18.56 -9.26
C GLY A 85 6.32 -17.56 -9.25
N PHE A 86 5.67 -17.46 -8.10
CA PHE A 86 4.58 -16.52 -7.86
C PHE A 86 4.77 -15.85 -6.50
N CYS A 87 4.46 -14.56 -6.45
CA CYS A 87 4.15 -13.86 -5.21
C CYS A 87 2.64 -13.67 -5.08
N ARG A 88 2.20 -13.27 -3.90
CA ARG A 88 0.80 -13.01 -3.63
C ARG A 88 0.66 -11.59 -3.08
N GLY A 89 -0.12 -10.75 -3.76
CA GLY A 89 -0.48 -9.43 -3.28
C GLY A 89 -1.75 -9.50 -2.42
N ASP A 90 -1.89 -8.60 -1.46
CA ASP A 90 -3.04 -8.62 -0.55
C ASP A 90 -4.33 -8.22 -1.26
N ILE A 91 -4.36 -7.03 -1.84
CA ILE A 91 -5.54 -6.49 -2.51
C ILE A 91 -5.12 -5.83 -3.82
N LEU A 92 -5.90 -6.06 -4.86
CA LEU A 92 -5.79 -5.38 -6.15
C LEU A 92 -7.08 -4.60 -6.39
N ILE A 93 -7.00 -3.27 -6.37
CA ILE A 93 -8.15 -2.39 -6.66
C ILE A 93 -8.24 -2.13 -8.15
N ASP A 94 -9.44 -2.22 -8.69
CA ASP A 94 -9.80 -1.68 -9.99
C ASP A 94 -10.51 -0.34 -9.80
N GLY A 95 -9.90 0.73 -10.28
CA GLY A 95 -10.37 2.10 -10.07
C GLY A 95 -11.47 2.59 -11.03
N LYS A 96 -12.00 1.72 -11.88
CA LYS A 96 -12.97 2.13 -12.91
C LYS A 96 -14.26 2.74 -12.36
N ASN A 97 -14.75 2.23 -11.22
CA ASN A 97 -16.01 2.72 -10.61
C ASN A 97 -15.83 3.99 -9.77
N ILE A 98 -14.62 4.45 -9.57
CA ILE A 98 -14.30 5.64 -8.75
C ILE A 98 -13.58 6.73 -9.56
N ASN A 99 -13.73 6.70 -10.89
CA ASN A 99 -13.09 7.65 -11.80
C ASN A 99 -11.56 7.76 -11.61
N CYS A 100 -10.94 6.64 -11.25
CA CYS A 100 -9.50 6.53 -11.10
C CYS A 100 -9.02 5.31 -11.90
N PRO A 101 -9.08 5.38 -13.25
CA PRO A 101 -8.87 4.21 -14.10
C PRO A 101 -7.48 3.62 -13.88
N GLY A 102 -7.43 2.29 -13.85
CA GLY A 102 -6.22 1.53 -13.62
C GLY A 102 -6.37 0.53 -12.49
N LYS A 103 -5.32 -0.24 -12.28
CA LYS A 103 -5.24 -1.21 -11.21
C LYS A 103 -4.14 -0.83 -10.23
N TYR A 104 -4.43 -1.01 -8.94
CA TYR A 104 -3.57 -0.55 -7.86
C TYR A 104 -3.39 -1.64 -6.83
N ILE A 105 -2.14 -1.93 -6.51
CA ILE A 105 -1.78 -2.89 -5.47
C ILE A 105 -1.85 -2.21 -4.10
N ILE A 106 -2.51 -2.88 -3.17
CA ILE A 106 -2.56 -2.48 -1.77
C ILE A 106 -1.93 -3.59 -0.94
N GLU A 107 -0.89 -3.26 -0.20
CA GLU A 107 -0.27 -4.16 0.80
C GLU A 107 -0.60 -3.67 2.20
N LEU A 108 -0.98 -4.59 3.07
CA LEU A 108 -1.36 -4.31 4.44
C LEU A 108 -0.31 -4.83 5.40
N LYS A 109 -0.09 -4.10 6.47
CA LYS A 109 0.74 -4.50 7.61
C LYS A 109 0.05 -4.11 8.91
N ALA A 110 0.30 -4.88 9.95
CA ALA A 110 -0.15 -4.59 11.32
C ALA A 110 1.05 -4.75 12.26
N ILE A 111 1.96 -3.77 12.18
CA ILE A 111 3.27 -3.80 12.85
C ILE A 111 3.54 -2.46 13.52
N ARG A 112 4.52 -2.45 14.42
CA ARG A 112 4.90 -1.24 15.15
C ARG A 112 5.31 -0.11 14.21
N SER A 113 6.17 -0.39 13.25
CA SER A 113 6.63 0.57 12.26
C SER A 113 7.02 -0.12 10.97
N LEU A 114 6.77 0.55 9.84
CA LEU A 114 7.17 0.09 8.53
C LEU A 114 8.69 0.08 8.38
N LYS A 115 9.19 -0.90 7.64
CA LYS A 115 10.62 -1.09 7.37
C LYS A 115 10.87 -1.13 5.87
N ILE A 116 12.15 -1.05 5.50
CA ILE A 116 12.56 -1.08 4.10
C ILE A 116 12.10 -2.32 3.36
N GLU A 117 12.15 -3.46 4.01
CA GLU A 117 11.72 -4.71 3.38
C GLU A 117 10.27 -4.66 2.92
N HIS A 118 9.39 -3.94 3.63
CA HIS A 118 7.98 -3.77 3.23
C HIS A 118 7.85 -2.92 1.97
N VAL A 119 8.63 -1.85 1.88
CA VAL A 119 8.67 -1.00 0.68
C VAL A 119 9.30 -1.76 -0.49
N SER A 120 10.38 -2.50 -0.26
CA SER A 120 11.04 -3.32 -1.28
C SER A 120 10.13 -4.42 -1.82
N GLN A 121 9.31 -5.02 -0.95
CA GLN A 121 8.33 -6.03 -1.34
C GLN A 121 7.32 -5.48 -2.33
N ILE A 122 6.70 -4.34 -2.01
CA ILE A 122 5.70 -3.76 -2.92
C ILE A 122 6.34 -3.27 -4.22
N LYS A 123 7.56 -2.75 -4.19
CA LYS A 123 8.31 -2.40 -5.40
C LYS A 123 8.55 -3.60 -6.31
N ALA A 124 8.89 -4.74 -5.74
CA ALA A 124 9.03 -5.98 -6.49
C ALA A 124 7.70 -6.39 -7.14
N TYR A 125 6.59 -6.30 -6.41
CA TYR A 125 5.27 -6.58 -6.94
C TYR A 125 4.90 -5.67 -8.10
N LEU A 126 5.15 -4.37 -7.96
CA LEU A 126 4.91 -3.38 -9.02
C LEU A 126 5.72 -3.69 -10.29
N ARG A 127 7.01 -4.02 -10.12
CA ARG A 127 7.90 -4.34 -11.22
C ARG A 127 7.43 -5.58 -11.98
N HIS A 128 7.08 -6.66 -11.27
CA HIS A 128 6.68 -7.91 -11.89
C HIS A 128 5.24 -7.91 -12.42
N SER A 129 4.37 -7.06 -11.90
CA SER A 129 3.01 -6.86 -12.39
C SER A 129 2.89 -5.77 -13.46
N ASN A 130 3.98 -5.05 -13.73
CA ASN A 130 4.02 -3.90 -14.64
C ASN A 130 3.04 -2.79 -14.25
N MET A 131 2.90 -2.54 -12.95
CA MET A 131 2.10 -1.45 -12.41
C MET A 131 2.98 -0.32 -11.93
N ASN A 132 2.50 0.91 -12.06
CA ASN A 132 3.30 2.10 -11.74
C ASN A 132 3.32 2.46 -10.26
N ILE A 133 2.18 2.34 -9.60
CA ILE A 133 2.04 2.71 -8.19
C ILE A 133 1.29 1.65 -7.39
N GLY A 134 1.59 1.61 -6.11
CA GLY A 134 0.89 0.84 -5.12
C GLY A 134 0.85 1.59 -3.80
N PHE A 135 0.10 1.04 -2.87
CA PHE A 135 -0.10 1.62 -1.55
C PHE A 135 0.29 0.62 -0.47
N LEU A 136 1.04 1.10 0.49
CA LEU A 136 1.41 0.35 1.68
C LEU A 136 0.67 0.95 2.85
N ILE A 137 -0.18 0.17 3.50
CA ILE A 137 -0.99 0.61 4.63
C ILE A 137 -0.60 -0.18 5.87
N ASN A 138 -0.19 0.53 6.91
CA ASN A 138 0.11 -0.07 8.20
C ASN A 138 -0.92 0.36 9.25
N PHE A 139 -1.32 -0.61 10.06
CA PHE A 139 -2.14 -0.43 11.26
C PHE A 139 -1.20 -0.52 12.47
N PRO A 140 -0.66 0.63 12.96
CA PRO A 140 0.43 0.61 13.94
C PRO A 140 0.06 -0.09 15.25
N TYR A 141 1.04 -0.70 15.86
CA TYR A 141 0.92 -1.40 17.14
C TYR A 141 2.05 -0.94 18.08
N PRO A 142 1.83 -0.83 19.42
CA PRO A 142 0.59 -1.09 20.17
C PRO A 142 -0.39 0.09 20.18
N ASP A 143 0.10 1.27 19.92
CA ASP A 143 -0.69 2.51 19.95
C ASP A 143 -0.77 3.15 18.59
N GLY A 144 -1.92 3.68 18.28
CA GLY A 144 -2.10 4.47 17.10
C GLY A 144 -3.55 4.91 16.96
N SER A 145 -3.74 6.16 16.61
CA SER A 145 -5.06 6.72 16.31
C SER A 145 -5.30 6.80 14.81
N ILE A 146 -4.24 6.71 14.02
CA ILE A 146 -4.28 6.80 12.57
C ILE A 146 -3.40 5.74 11.94
N THR A 147 -3.78 5.31 10.75
CA THR A 147 -2.98 4.42 9.92
C THR A 147 -1.85 5.17 9.22
N GLU A 148 -0.81 4.45 8.84
CA GLU A 148 0.23 4.95 7.96
C GLU A 148 -0.09 4.49 6.53
N VAL A 149 -0.28 5.43 5.61
CA VAL A 149 -0.53 5.13 4.20
C VAL A 149 0.58 5.73 3.36
N LEU A 150 1.34 4.89 2.68
CA LEU A 150 2.43 5.29 1.80
C LEU A 150 2.09 5.00 0.35
N ILE A 151 2.43 5.93 -0.52
CA ILE A 151 2.41 5.71 -1.96
C ILE A 151 3.80 5.27 -2.40
N ILE A 152 3.85 4.14 -3.08
CA ILE A 152 5.09 3.58 -3.62
C ILE A 152 5.02 3.66 -5.13
N HIS A 153 6.01 4.26 -5.75
CA HIS A 153 6.11 4.38 -7.20
C HIS A 153 7.23 3.49 -7.74
N GLN A 154 6.94 2.75 -8.79
CA GLN A 154 7.90 1.81 -9.37
C GLN A 154 9.19 2.50 -9.84
N LYS A 155 9.07 3.66 -10.48
CA LYS A 155 10.18 4.37 -11.12
C LYS A 155 10.93 5.34 -10.21
N ASP A 156 10.29 5.90 -9.22
CA ASP A 156 10.93 6.79 -8.24
C ASP A 156 11.69 6.00 -7.17
N GLY A 157 12.32 4.98 -7.63
CA GLY A 157 12.77 3.85 -6.91
C GLY A 157 13.87 4.03 -5.90
N HIS A 158 14.40 5.18 -5.71
CA HIS A 158 15.41 5.33 -4.69
C HIS A 158 14.88 6.08 -3.48
N ILE A 159 14.30 5.31 -2.57
CA ILE A 159 14.60 5.56 -1.18
C ILE A 159 16.09 5.30 -1.10
N PRO A 160 16.92 6.33 -0.88
CA PRO A 160 18.34 6.07 -0.78
C PRO A 160 18.58 5.18 0.42
N LEU A 161 18.92 3.95 0.12
CA LEU A 161 19.59 3.10 1.07
C LEU A 161 20.94 3.74 1.30
N LYS A 162 21.09 4.34 2.43
CA LYS A 162 22.43 4.67 2.91
C LYS A 162 23.06 3.41 3.49
#